data_e08b263ed0edb0bec5b40ac72e9a475d
#
_entry.id   e08b263ed0edb0bec5b40ac72e9a475d
#
_cell.length_a   1.000
_cell.length_b   1.000
_cell.length_c   1.000
_cell.angle_alpha   90.00
_cell.angle_beta   90.00
_cell.angle_gamma   90.00
#
_symmetry.space_group_name_H-M   'P 1'
#
loop_
_entity.id
_entity.type
_entity.pdbx_description
1 polymer ?
#
loop_
_entity_poly.entity_id
_entity_poly.type
_entity_poly.pdbx_seq_one_letter_code
_entity_poly.pdbx_strand_id
1 'polypeptide(L)'
;MKVLIISQPVLSKTNNMGKTLMGYFRDFSPDDISQLYLHEGVPENTDVCEKYYCFSDSDAMKSILNHKIQGKSFTKESEVFKKKDAEEVAEKDEIYKLGAAHKAWMLFVRDTIWKLSSWKNRELLKWLDRTGADVIFFAPGDGAFIYRIADEIARYLNKPLIMVCMDDFFINNRNKKEILGGIRQKNFMRVVNKTAKDCDMI
;
A
#
# COMPACT_ATOMS: atom_id res chain seq x y z
N MET A 1 13.25 15.26 -9.29
CA MET A 1 13.44 14.04 -8.42
C MET A 1 12.16 13.26 -8.43
N LYS A 2 12.22 12.04 -8.88
CA LYS A 2 11.01 11.17 -8.98
C LYS A 2 10.83 10.33 -7.73
N VAL A 3 9.61 10.31 -7.19
CA VAL A 3 9.27 9.61 -5.95
C VAL A 3 8.25 8.51 -6.22
N LEU A 4 8.53 7.31 -5.72
CA LEU A 4 7.57 6.23 -5.65
C LEU A 4 6.98 6.18 -4.22
N ILE A 5 5.71 6.48 -4.08
CA ILE A 5 4.98 6.32 -2.80
C ILE A 5 4.48 4.88 -2.71
N ILE A 6 4.75 4.21 -1.59
CA ILE A 6 4.14 2.92 -1.25
C ILE A 6 3.29 3.11 0.00
N SER A 7 1.99 2.82 -0.09
CA SER A 7 1.04 3.00 1.01
C SER A 7 -0.11 1.97 0.94
N GLN A 8 -0.85 1.81 2.03
CA GLN A 8 -2.08 1.01 1.97
C GLN A 8 -3.19 1.76 1.24
N PRO A 9 -3.65 2.95 1.68
CA PRO A 9 -4.69 3.68 0.97
C PRO A 9 -4.13 4.46 -0.23
N VAL A 10 -4.99 4.70 -1.20
CA VAL A 10 -4.73 5.65 -2.28
C VAL A 10 -4.64 7.09 -1.76
N LEU A 11 -3.90 7.95 -2.46
CA LEU A 11 -3.94 9.40 -2.25
C LEU A 11 -5.38 9.90 -2.45
N SER A 12 -5.93 10.57 -1.44
CA SER A 12 -7.35 10.97 -1.41
C SER A 12 -7.52 12.22 -0.57
N LYS A 13 -8.48 13.06 -0.94
CA LYS A 13 -8.88 14.24 -0.16
C LYS A 13 -9.78 13.88 1.04
N THR A 14 -10.33 12.68 1.06
CA THR A 14 -11.31 12.21 2.05
C THR A 14 -10.70 11.24 3.08
N ASN A 15 -9.72 10.45 2.71
CA ASN A 15 -9.03 9.52 3.61
C ASN A 15 -7.92 10.21 4.40
N ASN A 16 -7.87 10.04 5.74
CA ASN A 16 -6.90 10.73 6.60
C ASN A 16 -5.45 10.55 6.17
N MET A 17 -4.97 9.32 5.99
CA MET A 17 -3.60 9.05 5.55
C MET A 17 -3.36 9.56 4.13
N GLY A 18 -4.31 9.33 3.20
CA GLY A 18 -4.24 9.83 1.83
C GLY A 18 -4.11 11.35 1.76
N LYS A 19 -4.89 12.08 2.60
CA LYS A 19 -4.84 13.54 2.71
C LYS A 19 -3.49 14.04 3.24
N THR A 20 -2.96 13.38 4.27
CA THR A 20 -1.64 13.70 4.84
C THR A 20 -0.54 13.53 3.79
N LEU A 21 -0.56 12.40 3.07
CA LEU A 21 0.38 12.14 1.98
C LEU A 21 0.28 13.19 0.87
N MET A 22 -0.93 13.56 0.45
CA MET A 22 -1.11 14.65 -0.52
C MET A 22 -0.50 15.96 -0.03
N GLY A 23 -0.59 16.25 1.28
CA GLY A 23 0.03 17.42 1.89
C GLY A 23 1.56 17.44 1.77
N TYR A 24 2.22 16.29 1.94
CA TYR A 24 3.69 16.20 1.80
C TYR A 24 4.17 16.44 0.37
N PHE A 25 3.38 16.05 -0.62
CA PHE A 25 3.79 16.09 -2.04
C PHE A 25 3.12 17.21 -2.84
N ARG A 26 2.38 18.12 -2.21
CA ARG A 26 1.63 19.18 -2.90
C ARG A 26 2.49 20.13 -3.75
N ASP A 27 3.76 20.31 -3.35
CA ASP A 27 4.70 21.23 -4.00
C ASP A 27 5.59 20.52 -5.03
N PHE A 28 5.38 19.20 -5.23
CA PHE A 28 6.04 18.43 -6.28
C PHE A 28 5.26 18.50 -7.59
N SER A 29 5.97 18.30 -8.72
CA SER A 29 5.28 18.07 -9.99
C SER A 29 4.55 16.74 -9.96
N PRO A 30 3.25 16.66 -10.32
CA PRO A 30 2.50 15.39 -10.34
C PRO A 30 3.13 14.31 -11.23
N ASP A 31 3.88 14.71 -12.30
CA ASP A 31 4.62 13.80 -13.17
C ASP A 31 5.78 13.09 -12.47
N ASP A 32 6.33 13.71 -11.42
CA ASP A 32 7.42 13.17 -10.63
C ASP A 32 6.96 12.18 -9.57
N ILE A 33 5.65 12.11 -9.30
CA ILE A 33 5.07 11.26 -8.27
C ILE A 33 4.37 10.05 -8.91
N SER A 34 4.68 8.87 -8.37
CA SER A 34 3.99 7.62 -8.67
C SER A 34 3.54 6.96 -7.38
N GLN A 35 2.39 6.29 -7.36
CA GLN A 35 1.92 5.59 -6.16
C GLN A 35 1.57 4.13 -6.45
N LEU A 36 2.15 3.24 -5.65
CA LEU A 36 1.68 1.87 -5.45
C LEU A 36 0.84 1.83 -4.17
N TYR A 37 -0.42 1.41 -4.27
CA TYR A 37 -1.30 1.27 -3.12
C TYR A 37 -1.96 -0.11 -3.08
N LEU A 38 -2.25 -0.59 -1.85
CA LEU A 38 -2.57 -1.99 -1.58
C LEU A 38 -4.00 -2.20 -1.05
N HIS A 39 -4.81 -1.15 -1.02
CA HIS A 39 -6.23 -1.21 -0.64
C HIS A 39 -7.13 -1.07 -1.87
N GLU A 40 -8.35 -1.59 -1.74
CA GLU A 40 -9.40 -1.29 -2.70
C GLU A 40 -9.60 0.23 -2.79
N GLY A 41 -9.79 0.73 -3.97
CA GLY A 41 -10.04 2.14 -4.22
C GLY A 41 -9.64 2.53 -5.63
N VAL A 42 -10.15 3.68 -6.01
CA VAL A 42 -9.87 4.32 -7.29
C VAL A 42 -9.30 5.71 -7.00
N PRO A 43 -8.21 6.14 -7.66
CA PRO A 43 -7.71 7.49 -7.48
C PRO A 43 -8.78 8.53 -7.84
N GLU A 44 -8.96 9.53 -6.98
CA GLU A 44 -9.99 10.57 -7.15
C GLU A 44 -9.54 11.70 -8.08
N ASN A 45 -8.24 11.94 -8.16
CA ASN A 45 -7.67 13.06 -8.92
C ASN A 45 -6.19 12.82 -9.25
N THR A 46 -5.64 13.73 -10.05
CA THR A 46 -4.24 13.73 -10.48
C THR A 46 -3.47 14.97 -10.00
N ASP A 47 -3.98 15.67 -8.98
CA ASP A 47 -3.41 16.94 -8.51
C ASP A 47 -1.98 16.79 -7.99
N VAL A 48 -1.66 15.65 -7.39
CA VAL A 48 -0.37 15.38 -6.75
C VAL A 48 0.36 14.21 -7.40
N CYS A 49 -0.36 13.28 -8.04
CA CYS A 49 0.22 12.08 -8.61
C CYS A 49 -0.53 11.71 -9.89
N GLU A 50 0.18 11.44 -10.97
CA GLU A 50 -0.44 11.07 -12.26
C GLU A 50 -0.34 9.57 -12.58
N LYS A 51 0.46 8.80 -11.83
CA LYS A 51 0.75 7.38 -12.10
C LYS A 51 0.44 6.53 -10.89
N TYR A 52 -0.60 5.75 -10.98
CA TYR A 52 -1.05 4.87 -9.91
C TYR A 52 -0.99 3.41 -10.32
N TYR A 53 -0.67 2.56 -9.36
CA TYR A 53 -0.85 1.12 -9.48
C TYR A 53 -1.52 0.58 -8.22
N CYS A 54 -2.59 -0.18 -8.41
CA CYS A 54 -3.33 -0.85 -7.35
C CYS A 54 -3.13 -2.36 -7.44
N PHE A 55 -2.76 -2.98 -6.33
CA PHE A 55 -2.90 -4.42 -6.15
C PHE A 55 -3.57 -4.64 -4.80
N SER A 56 -4.85 -4.97 -4.82
CA SER A 56 -5.69 -4.97 -3.64
C SER A 56 -5.68 -6.29 -2.86
N ASP A 57 -6.30 -6.29 -1.67
CA ASP A 57 -6.53 -7.53 -0.90
C ASP A 57 -7.31 -8.57 -1.72
N SER A 58 -8.29 -8.14 -2.53
CA SER A 58 -9.05 -9.00 -3.44
C SER A 58 -8.15 -9.59 -4.53
N ASP A 59 -7.25 -8.77 -5.12
CA ASP A 59 -6.29 -9.24 -6.12
C ASP A 59 -5.31 -10.24 -5.50
N ALA A 60 -4.81 -9.96 -4.29
CA ALA A 60 -3.94 -10.85 -3.55
C ALA A 60 -4.60 -12.22 -3.32
N MET A 61 -5.84 -12.24 -2.84
CA MET A 61 -6.59 -13.48 -2.60
C MET A 61 -6.82 -14.27 -3.91
N LYS A 62 -7.29 -13.60 -4.97
CA LYS A 62 -7.52 -14.23 -6.27
C LYS A 62 -6.25 -14.76 -6.91
N SER A 63 -5.12 -14.08 -6.69
CA SER A 63 -3.83 -14.44 -7.29
C SER A 63 -3.22 -15.73 -6.72
N ILE A 64 -3.68 -16.20 -5.56
CA ILE A 64 -3.27 -17.50 -5.00
C ILE A 64 -3.70 -18.66 -5.92
N LEU A 65 -4.92 -18.57 -6.45
CA LEU A 65 -5.49 -19.60 -7.34
C LEU A 65 -5.22 -19.30 -8.83
N ASN A 66 -5.11 -18.02 -9.18
CA ASN A 66 -4.90 -17.59 -10.54
C ASN A 66 -3.73 -16.61 -10.63
N HIS A 67 -2.55 -17.11 -10.89
CA HIS A 67 -1.31 -16.31 -11.01
C HIS A 67 -1.32 -15.30 -12.18
N LYS A 68 -2.36 -15.31 -13.03
CA LYS A 68 -2.55 -14.32 -14.10
C LYS A 68 -3.19 -13.02 -13.59
N ILE A 69 -3.63 -12.99 -12.32
CA ILE A 69 -4.18 -11.76 -11.74
C ILE A 69 -3.07 -10.71 -11.72
N GLN A 70 -3.39 -9.58 -12.32
CA GLN A 70 -2.54 -8.39 -12.39
C GLN A 70 -3.28 -7.27 -11.68
N GLY A 71 -2.55 -6.35 -11.07
CA GLY A 71 -3.14 -5.16 -10.51
C GLY A 71 -3.71 -4.24 -11.60
N LYS A 72 -4.19 -3.09 -11.19
CA LYS A 72 -4.76 -2.05 -12.07
C LYS A 72 -3.83 -0.86 -12.09
N SER A 73 -3.44 -0.39 -13.26
CA SER A 73 -2.73 0.88 -13.42
C SER A 73 -3.69 1.99 -13.84
N PHE A 74 -3.46 3.18 -13.30
CA PHE A 74 -4.20 4.38 -13.67
C PHE A 74 -3.21 5.48 -14.03
N THR A 75 -3.49 6.20 -15.09
CA THR A 75 -2.75 7.37 -15.55
C THR A 75 -3.74 8.52 -15.76
N LYS A 76 -3.24 9.73 -15.96
CA LYS A 76 -4.07 10.92 -16.22
C LYS A 76 -5.09 10.73 -17.34
N GLU A 77 -4.78 9.91 -18.35
CA GLU A 77 -5.67 9.62 -19.47
C GLU A 77 -6.75 8.59 -19.14
N SER A 78 -6.68 7.93 -17.98
CA SER A 78 -7.62 6.90 -17.59
C SER A 78 -9.05 7.45 -17.49
N GLU A 79 -10.04 6.72 -18.01
CA GLU A 79 -11.45 7.12 -18.00
C GLU A 79 -12.02 7.39 -16.60
N VAL A 80 -11.41 6.80 -15.59
CA VAL A 80 -11.76 6.98 -14.18
C VAL A 80 -11.74 8.46 -13.77
N PHE A 81 -10.79 9.25 -14.29
CA PHE A 81 -10.70 10.69 -13.99
C PHE A 81 -11.67 11.53 -14.84
N LYS A 82 -12.26 10.93 -15.88
CA LYS A 82 -13.23 11.60 -16.77
C LYS A 82 -14.67 11.47 -16.26
N LYS A 83 -14.96 10.40 -15.50
CA LYS A 83 -16.28 10.17 -14.90
C LYS A 83 -16.30 10.74 -13.47
N LYS A 84 -16.76 11.97 -13.33
CA LYS A 84 -17.12 12.59 -12.04
C LYS A 84 -18.54 12.17 -11.64
N ASP A 85 -18.81 10.92 -11.41
CA ASP A 85 -20.09 10.49 -10.87
C ASP A 85 -19.88 9.70 -9.59
N ALA A 86 -20.41 10.27 -8.51
CA ALA A 86 -20.13 9.99 -7.10
C ALA A 86 -20.89 8.77 -6.54
N GLU A 87 -21.41 7.83 -7.32
CA GLU A 87 -22.34 6.81 -6.82
C GLU A 87 -21.74 5.45 -6.48
N GLU A 88 -20.46 5.16 -6.82
CA GLU A 88 -19.89 3.83 -6.56
C GLU A 88 -19.11 3.68 -5.24
N VAL A 89 -19.02 4.72 -4.43
CA VAL A 89 -18.20 4.70 -3.19
C VAL A 89 -18.91 4.04 -2.01
N ALA A 90 -20.23 3.92 -2.03
CA ALA A 90 -21.03 3.51 -0.87
C ALA A 90 -21.03 1.98 -0.60
N GLU A 91 -20.82 1.14 -1.60
CA GLU A 91 -20.99 -0.33 -1.43
C GLU A 91 -19.75 -1.05 -0.89
N LYS A 92 -18.56 -0.41 -0.91
CA LYS A 92 -17.29 -1.01 -0.47
C LYS A 92 -17.00 -0.86 1.03
N ASP A 93 -17.82 -0.15 1.75
CA ASP A 93 -17.65 0.12 3.18
C ASP A 93 -17.89 -1.08 4.10
N GLU A 94 -18.59 -2.13 3.66
CA GLU A 94 -18.89 -3.29 4.51
C GLU A 94 -17.68 -4.19 4.74
N ILE A 95 -16.84 -4.42 3.72
CA ILE A 95 -15.59 -5.19 3.87
C ILE A 95 -14.59 -4.41 4.72
N TYR A 96 -14.57 -3.09 4.57
CA TYR A 96 -13.75 -2.20 5.39
C TYR A 96 -14.20 -2.19 6.86
N LYS A 97 -15.52 -2.21 7.12
CA LYS A 97 -16.10 -2.31 8.48
C LYS A 97 -15.80 -3.66 9.14
N LEU A 98 -15.78 -4.76 8.38
CA LEU A 98 -15.31 -6.07 8.85
C LEU A 98 -13.80 -6.04 9.20
N GLY A 99 -12.98 -5.35 8.41
CA GLY A 99 -11.57 -5.11 8.71
C GLY A 99 -11.35 -4.22 9.94
N ALA A 100 -12.23 -3.25 10.17
CA ALA A 100 -12.19 -2.36 11.33
C ALA A 100 -12.43 -3.06 12.68
N ALA A 101 -12.99 -4.27 12.69
CA ALA A 101 -13.09 -5.09 13.90
C ALA A 101 -11.72 -5.59 14.40
N HIS A 102 -10.63 -5.40 13.66
CA HIS A 102 -9.21 -5.69 14.02
C HIS A 102 -9.01 -6.99 14.82
N LYS A 103 -9.79 -8.03 14.51
CA LYS A 103 -9.60 -9.33 15.17
C LYS A 103 -8.26 -9.92 14.76
N ALA A 104 -7.44 -10.33 15.72
CA ALA A 104 -6.08 -10.82 15.50
C ALA A 104 -5.99 -11.92 14.44
N TRP A 105 -6.97 -12.82 14.38
CA TRP A 105 -7.02 -13.89 13.39
C TRP A 105 -7.24 -13.37 11.95
N MET A 106 -8.06 -12.32 11.76
CA MET A 106 -8.32 -11.73 10.43
C MET A 106 -7.05 -11.10 9.87
N LEU A 107 -6.33 -10.35 10.70
CA LEU A 107 -5.06 -9.75 10.33
C LEU A 107 -3.99 -10.82 10.05
N PHE A 108 -4.00 -11.93 10.79
CA PHE A 108 -3.12 -13.07 10.52
C PHE A 108 -3.44 -13.73 9.17
N VAL A 109 -4.73 -13.93 8.87
CA VAL A 109 -5.18 -14.46 7.57
C VAL A 109 -4.77 -13.53 6.43
N ARG A 110 -4.97 -12.22 6.60
CA ARG A 110 -4.56 -11.21 5.61
C ARG A 110 -3.06 -11.26 5.33
N ASP A 111 -2.22 -11.26 6.38
CA ASP A 111 -0.77 -11.37 6.24
C ASP A 111 -0.36 -12.68 5.52
N THR A 112 -1.12 -13.76 5.73
CA THR A 112 -0.88 -15.07 5.08
C THR A 112 -1.29 -15.03 3.61
N ILE A 113 -2.45 -14.45 3.27
CA ILE A 113 -2.90 -14.26 1.89
C ILE A 113 -1.85 -13.49 1.09
N TRP A 114 -1.38 -12.37 1.62
CA TRP A 114 -0.36 -11.56 0.95
C TRP A 114 0.97 -12.30 0.79
N LYS A 115 1.35 -13.12 1.75
CA LYS A 115 2.57 -13.94 1.66
C LYS A 115 2.48 -15.00 0.56
N LEU A 116 1.29 -15.55 0.30
CA LEU A 116 1.05 -16.59 -0.70
C LEU A 116 0.66 -16.00 -2.06
N SER A 117 0.30 -14.73 -2.12
CA SER A 117 -0.14 -14.06 -3.35
C SER A 117 0.99 -13.89 -4.36
N SER A 118 0.59 -13.78 -5.63
CA SER A 118 1.48 -13.48 -6.76
C SER A 118 1.55 -11.97 -7.02
N TRP A 119 1.64 -11.15 -5.96
CA TRP A 119 1.67 -9.69 -6.08
C TRP A 119 2.83 -9.19 -6.94
N LYS A 120 4.00 -9.84 -6.86
CA LYS A 120 5.19 -9.51 -7.64
C LYS A 120 5.09 -10.07 -9.07
N ASN A 121 4.09 -9.60 -9.80
CA ASN A 121 3.84 -10.03 -11.16
C ASN A 121 4.58 -9.16 -12.19
N ARG A 122 4.65 -9.64 -13.44
CA ARG A 122 5.38 -9.00 -14.53
C ARG A 122 4.89 -7.58 -14.83
N GLU A 123 3.58 -7.33 -14.72
CA GLU A 123 3.02 -6.01 -15.04
C GLU A 123 3.37 -4.98 -13.97
N LEU A 124 3.35 -5.36 -12.69
CA LEU A 124 3.85 -4.50 -11.61
C LEU A 124 5.33 -4.16 -11.83
N LEU A 125 6.18 -5.16 -12.14
CA LEU A 125 7.61 -4.91 -12.34
C LEU A 125 7.85 -3.96 -13.50
N LYS A 126 7.18 -4.15 -14.65
CA LYS A 126 7.24 -3.22 -15.77
C LYS A 126 6.77 -1.81 -15.41
N TRP A 127 5.71 -1.72 -14.58
CA TRP A 127 5.20 -0.43 -14.14
C TRP A 127 6.22 0.27 -13.22
N LEU A 128 6.81 -0.47 -12.28
CA LEU A 128 7.87 0.04 -11.40
C LEU A 128 9.07 0.58 -12.20
N ASP A 129 9.53 -0.17 -13.21
CA ASP A 129 10.64 0.27 -14.07
C ASP A 129 10.31 1.60 -14.80
N ARG A 130 9.05 1.77 -15.22
CA ARG A 130 8.58 2.99 -15.90
C ARG A 130 8.43 4.20 -14.98
N THR A 131 8.35 4.02 -13.67
CA THR A 131 8.30 5.15 -12.74
C THR A 131 9.58 5.97 -12.80
N GLY A 132 10.72 5.31 -13.02
CA GLY A 132 12.05 5.92 -12.98
C GLY A 132 12.34 6.57 -11.62
N ALA A 133 11.77 6.02 -10.53
CA ALA A 133 11.89 6.57 -9.19
C ALA A 133 13.34 6.71 -8.75
N ASP A 134 13.67 7.85 -8.16
CA ASP A 134 14.97 8.11 -7.55
C ASP A 134 14.98 7.68 -6.08
N VAL A 135 13.81 7.71 -5.43
CA VAL A 135 13.60 7.40 -4.03
C VAL A 135 12.23 6.76 -3.80
N ILE A 136 12.13 5.89 -2.81
CA ILE A 136 10.90 5.26 -2.38
C ILE A 136 10.47 5.87 -1.06
N PHE A 137 9.28 6.46 -1.04
CA PHE A 137 8.62 6.99 0.15
C PHE A 137 7.60 5.97 0.63
N PHE A 138 7.90 5.34 1.77
CA PHE A 138 7.08 4.29 2.34
C PHE A 138 6.25 4.82 3.52
N ALA A 139 4.94 4.82 3.37
CA ALA A 139 3.98 5.10 4.43
C ALA A 139 3.41 3.76 4.95
N PRO A 140 3.93 3.24 6.07
CA PRO A 140 3.56 1.94 6.58
C PRO A 140 2.11 1.89 7.08
N GLY A 141 1.59 0.68 7.19
CA GLY A 141 0.31 0.33 7.79
C GLY A 141 0.46 -0.77 8.86
N ASP A 142 -0.65 -1.38 9.25
CA ASP A 142 -0.74 -2.38 10.31
C ASP A 142 -0.43 -3.82 9.88
N GLY A 143 -0.16 -4.07 8.60
CA GLY A 143 0.15 -5.38 8.03
C GLY A 143 1.65 -5.62 7.83
N ALA A 144 2.15 -6.81 8.21
CA ALA A 144 3.55 -7.18 7.98
C ALA A 144 3.90 -7.27 6.47
N PHE A 145 2.91 -7.51 5.64
CA PHE A 145 3.10 -7.67 4.20
C PHE A 145 3.61 -6.41 3.51
N ILE A 146 3.10 -5.23 3.89
CA ILE A 146 3.46 -3.98 3.20
C ILE A 146 4.93 -3.62 3.42
N TYR A 147 5.50 -3.93 4.60
CA TYR A 147 6.92 -3.74 4.89
C TYR A 147 7.79 -4.63 4.00
N ARG A 148 7.38 -5.91 3.81
CA ARG A 148 8.09 -6.85 2.91
C ARG A 148 8.03 -6.38 1.46
N ILE A 149 6.87 -5.89 1.02
CA ILE A 149 6.68 -5.35 -0.32
C ILE A 149 7.60 -4.14 -0.53
N ALA A 150 7.63 -3.20 0.41
CA ALA A 150 8.50 -2.02 0.33
C ALA A 150 9.98 -2.41 0.26
N ASP A 151 10.44 -3.31 1.14
CA ASP A 151 11.79 -3.87 1.13
C ASP A 151 12.16 -4.52 -0.21
N GLU A 152 11.24 -5.35 -0.74
CA GLU A 152 11.48 -6.07 -2.00
C GLU A 152 11.54 -5.12 -3.20
N ILE A 153 10.68 -4.10 -3.22
CA ILE A 153 10.67 -3.09 -4.27
C ILE A 153 11.93 -2.23 -4.20
N ALA A 154 12.34 -1.80 -3.00
CA ALA A 154 13.56 -1.03 -2.81
C ALA A 154 14.79 -1.78 -3.33
N ARG A 155 14.89 -3.07 -3.01
CA ARG A 155 15.96 -3.94 -3.53
C ARG A 155 15.85 -4.17 -5.04
N TYR A 156 14.64 -4.34 -5.57
CA TYR A 156 14.44 -4.54 -7.00
C TYR A 156 14.86 -3.32 -7.81
N LEU A 157 14.43 -2.12 -7.39
CA LEU A 157 14.79 -0.86 -8.05
C LEU A 157 16.20 -0.38 -7.71
N ASN A 158 16.85 -0.96 -6.69
CA ASN A 158 18.11 -0.49 -6.12
C ASN A 158 18.05 1.01 -5.77
N LYS A 159 17.01 1.42 -5.01
CA LYS A 159 16.74 2.80 -4.63
C LYS A 159 16.59 2.96 -3.13
N PRO A 160 16.98 4.13 -2.59
CA PRO A 160 16.82 4.41 -1.17
C PRO A 160 15.36 4.32 -0.74
N LEU A 161 15.15 3.78 0.47
CA LEU A 161 13.87 3.61 1.13
C LEU A 161 13.77 4.56 2.32
N ILE A 162 12.83 5.51 2.26
CA ILE A 162 12.49 6.41 3.35
C ILE A 162 11.17 5.92 3.97
N MET A 163 11.18 5.56 5.25
CA MET A 163 9.99 5.11 5.96
C MET A 163 9.45 6.24 6.85
N VAL A 164 8.20 6.64 6.65
CA VAL A 164 7.55 7.69 7.44
C VAL A 164 6.40 7.10 8.25
N CYS A 165 6.63 6.95 9.55
CA CYS A 165 5.63 6.43 10.49
C CYS A 165 4.62 7.52 10.85
N MET A 166 3.37 7.37 10.41
CA MET A 166 2.27 8.32 10.67
C MET A 166 1.39 7.91 11.84
N ASP A 167 1.45 6.64 12.24
CA ASP A 167 0.61 6.04 13.28
C ASP A 167 1.45 5.15 14.21
N ASP A 168 0.94 4.91 15.42
CA ASP A 168 1.57 4.11 16.47
C ASP A 168 1.27 2.61 16.38
N PHE A 169 1.17 2.05 15.17
CA PHE A 169 0.89 0.61 14.94
C PHE A 169 1.79 -0.31 15.75
N PHE A 170 2.97 0.15 16.13
CA PHE A 170 3.98 -0.61 16.88
C PHE A 170 3.65 -0.73 18.37
N ILE A 171 2.97 0.27 18.93
CA ILE A 171 2.69 0.39 20.37
C ILE A 171 1.37 -0.31 20.73
N ASN A 172 0.47 -0.49 19.76
CA ASN A 172 -0.87 -0.95 19.99
C ASN A 172 -0.94 -2.46 20.31
N ASN A 173 -0.94 -2.77 21.60
CA ASN A 173 -0.96 -4.12 22.16
C ASN A 173 -2.37 -4.73 22.30
N ARG A 174 -3.39 -4.17 21.63
CA ARG A 174 -4.80 -4.56 21.81
C ARG A 174 -5.09 -6.05 21.64
N ASN A 175 -4.30 -6.75 20.85
CA ASN A 175 -4.51 -8.16 20.50
C ASN A 175 -3.57 -9.16 21.20
N LYS A 176 -2.78 -8.74 22.19
CA LYS A 176 -1.82 -9.64 22.89
C LYS A 176 -2.48 -10.76 23.72
N LYS A 177 -3.74 -10.63 24.06
CA LYS A 177 -4.44 -11.61 24.91
C LYS A 177 -4.80 -12.91 24.17
N GLU A 178 -4.79 -12.92 22.84
CA GLU A 178 -5.05 -14.10 22.01
C GLU A 178 -3.72 -14.72 21.55
N ILE A 179 -3.62 -16.05 21.55
CA ILE A 179 -2.40 -16.79 21.13
C ILE A 179 -1.99 -16.39 19.70
N LEU A 180 -2.95 -16.35 18.78
CA LEU A 180 -2.70 -15.92 17.39
C LEU A 180 -2.29 -14.45 17.30
N GLY A 181 -2.85 -13.58 18.16
CA GLY A 181 -2.46 -12.19 18.28
C GLY A 181 -1.01 -12.00 18.71
N GLY A 182 -0.56 -12.82 19.68
CA GLY A 182 0.84 -12.80 20.13
C GLY A 182 1.83 -13.24 19.05
N ILE A 183 1.50 -14.33 18.31
CA ILE A 183 2.33 -14.83 17.21
C ILE A 183 2.41 -13.78 16.08
N ARG A 184 1.27 -13.21 15.70
CA ARG A 184 1.19 -12.15 14.69
C ARG A 184 2.04 -10.94 15.09
N GLN A 185 1.85 -10.45 16.33
CA GLN A 185 2.60 -9.29 16.82
C GLN A 185 4.10 -9.52 16.81
N LYS A 186 4.55 -10.69 17.21
CA LYS A 186 5.97 -11.06 17.17
C LYS A 186 6.53 -11.08 15.74
N ASN A 187 5.76 -11.62 14.79
CA ASN A 187 6.13 -11.61 13.37
C ASN A 187 6.13 -10.18 12.81
N PHE A 188 5.10 -9.39 13.11
CA PHE A 188 4.99 -7.98 12.71
C PHE A 188 6.20 -7.19 13.18
N MET A 189 6.52 -7.23 14.48
CA MET A 189 7.67 -6.51 15.04
C MET A 189 9.01 -6.97 14.44
N ARG A 190 9.15 -8.26 14.12
CA ARG A 190 10.36 -8.75 13.43
C ARG A 190 10.51 -8.13 12.05
N VAL A 191 9.42 -8.06 11.28
CA VAL A 191 9.44 -7.49 9.93
C VAL A 191 9.69 -5.98 9.99
N VAL A 192 8.97 -5.26 10.86
CA VAL A 192 9.17 -3.83 11.10
C VAL A 192 10.60 -3.51 11.45
N ASN A 193 11.15 -4.20 12.46
CA ASN A 193 12.54 -3.97 12.91
C ASN A 193 13.56 -4.29 11.81
N LYS A 194 13.25 -5.24 10.94
CA LYS A 194 14.10 -5.54 9.79
C LYS A 194 14.06 -4.38 8.79
N THR A 195 12.86 -3.98 8.35
CA THR A 195 12.70 -2.87 7.39
C THR A 195 13.29 -1.58 7.95
N ALA A 196 13.10 -1.27 9.25
CA ALA A 196 13.66 -0.11 9.90
C ALA A 196 15.21 -0.10 9.93
N LYS A 197 15.85 -1.27 9.94
CA LYS A 197 17.32 -1.38 9.84
C LYS A 197 17.81 -1.29 8.40
N ASP A 198 17.00 -1.73 7.46
CA ASP A 198 17.34 -1.79 6.03
C ASP A 198 16.97 -0.48 5.31
N CYS A 199 16.13 0.40 5.90
CA CYS A 199 15.78 1.68 5.31
C CYS A 199 16.89 2.72 5.52
N ASP A 200 16.98 3.68 4.59
CA ASP A 200 18.01 4.74 4.60
C ASP A 200 17.64 5.90 5.53
N MET A 201 16.34 6.07 5.83
CA MET A 201 15.81 7.10 6.72
C MET A 201 14.48 6.67 7.35
N ILE A 202 14.26 7.06 8.61
CA ILE A 202 12.99 6.90 9.34
C ILE A 202 12.49 8.27 9.78
#